data_326c01902c041090f24a162302e06124
#
_entry.id   326c01902c041090f24a162302e06124
#
_cell.length_a   1.000
_cell.length_b   1.000
_cell.length_c   1.000
_cell.angle_alpha   90.00
_cell.angle_beta   90.00
_cell.angle_gamma   90.00
#
_symmetry.space_group_name_H-M   'P 1'
#
loop_
_entity.id
_entity.type
_entity.pdbx_description
1 polymer ?
#
loop_
_entity_poly.entity_id
_entity_poly.type
_entity_poly.pdbx_seq_one_letter_code
_entity_poly.pdbx_strand_id
1 'polypeptide(L)'
;ALGEWIVEHRPDVIVHIGDHFDFPSLSSYDRGTAKAEGRRVIQDIEAGNQAMQLLLGPLRSLQASQRNNRKRVYSPEMHFFIGNHEQRIERYTNSNPEVQGVIGYHSLDLSGWTVHPFLQPHELGGVSFSHYFYNPNSGKPFGGSAEYRLNKIKRSFVQGHEQGFKYHIEAVGDRRLHGLVAGSFYSHDEEYKGPQGNNHWRGFCVLRNVQDGEYDLEVVDLANL
;
A
#
# COMPACT_ATOMS: atom_id res chain seq x y z
N ALA A 1 -12.77 -11.40 2.96
CA ALA A 1 -12.51 -10.71 4.23
C ALA A 1 -12.40 -9.19 4.03
N LEU A 2 -11.23 -8.57 3.68
CA LEU A 2 -11.09 -7.10 3.60
C LEU A 2 -12.09 -6.43 2.63
N GLY A 3 -12.31 -6.99 1.45
CA GLY A 3 -13.29 -6.45 0.49
C GLY A 3 -14.72 -6.46 1.03
N GLU A 4 -15.09 -7.45 1.84
CA GLU A 4 -16.37 -7.52 2.52
C GLU A 4 -16.45 -6.50 3.65
N TRP A 5 -15.38 -6.35 4.42
CA TRP A 5 -15.27 -5.31 5.44
C TRP A 5 -15.49 -3.90 4.85
N ILE A 6 -14.89 -3.61 3.68
CA ILE A 6 -15.09 -2.35 2.96
C ILE A 6 -16.58 -2.12 2.62
N VAL A 7 -17.26 -3.16 2.14
CA VAL A 7 -18.68 -3.08 1.79
C VAL A 7 -19.58 -2.88 3.02
N GLU A 8 -19.23 -3.48 4.14
CA GLU A 8 -19.96 -3.38 5.41
C GLU A 8 -19.77 -1.98 6.04
N HIS A 9 -18.53 -1.51 6.16
CA HIS A 9 -18.17 -0.29 6.88
C HIS A 9 -18.21 0.99 6.02
N ARG A 10 -18.15 0.83 4.69
CA ARG A 10 -18.29 1.92 3.70
C ARG A 10 -17.40 3.13 3.97
N PRO A 11 -16.08 2.97 4.03
CA PRO A 11 -15.18 4.12 4.16
C PRO A 11 -15.35 5.09 2.99
N ASP A 12 -15.22 6.40 3.24
CA ASP A 12 -15.29 7.42 2.19
C ASP A 12 -14.08 7.34 1.26
N VAL A 13 -12.91 6.99 1.81
CA VAL A 13 -11.63 6.92 1.10
C VAL A 13 -10.95 5.58 1.38
N ILE A 14 -10.40 4.96 0.35
CA ILE A 14 -9.58 3.74 0.44
C ILE A 14 -8.18 4.08 -0.06
N VAL A 15 -7.17 3.84 0.77
CA VAL A 15 -5.76 4.07 0.43
C VAL A 15 -5.00 2.75 0.42
N HIS A 16 -4.44 2.40 -0.72
CA HIS A 16 -3.48 1.31 -0.87
C HIS A 16 -2.06 1.87 -0.97
N ILE A 17 -1.19 1.53 -0.05
CA ILE A 17 0.14 2.17 0.11
C ILE A 17 1.25 1.46 -0.70
N GLY A 18 0.88 0.65 -1.69
CA GLY A 18 1.83 -0.05 -2.58
C GLY A 18 2.29 -1.41 -2.06
N ASP A 19 3.20 -2.00 -2.81
CA ASP A 19 3.71 -3.37 -2.62
C ASP A 19 2.59 -4.43 -2.66
N HIS A 20 1.59 -4.21 -3.53
CA HIS A 20 0.55 -5.17 -3.84
C HIS A 20 1.03 -6.23 -4.84
N PHE A 21 1.80 -5.77 -5.83
CA PHE A 21 2.42 -6.62 -6.84
C PHE A 21 3.88 -6.87 -6.46
N ASP A 22 4.17 -8.04 -5.91
CA ASP A 22 5.49 -8.31 -5.34
C ASP A 22 6.62 -8.38 -6.39
N PHE A 23 6.34 -8.86 -7.61
CA PHE A 23 7.32 -9.04 -8.68
C PHE A 23 8.61 -9.76 -8.26
N PRO A 24 8.55 -10.94 -7.65
CA PRO A 24 9.72 -11.69 -7.28
C PRO A 24 10.58 -12.09 -8.50
N SER A 25 9.98 -12.24 -9.69
CA SER A 25 10.71 -12.52 -10.93
C SER A 25 11.64 -11.37 -11.39
N LEU A 26 11.35 -10.13 -10.95
CA LEU A 26 12.13 -8.93 -11.25
C LEU A 26 13.04 -8.50 -10.10
N SER A 27 13.15 -9.31 -9.04
CA SER A 27 14.02 -9.04 -7.89
C SER A 27 15.49 -9.03 -8.31
N SER A 28 16.15 -7.90 -8.12
CA SER A 28 17.60 -7.81 -8.36
C SER A 28 18.43 -8.58 -7.32
N TYR A 29 17.85 -8.84 -6.15
CA TYR A 29 18.51 -9.59 -5.07
C TYR A 29 18.61 -11.09 -5.37
N ASP A 30 17.63 -11.63 -6.09
CA ASP A 30 17.55 -13.06 -6.41
C ASP A 30 18.19 -13.40 -7.76
N ARG A 31 18.58 -12.38 -8.53
CA ARG A 31 19.13 -12.56 -9.88
C ARG A 31 20.41 -13.41 -9.85
N GLY A 32 20.43 -14.50 -10.63
CA GLY A 32 21.56 -15.43 -10.68
C GLY A 32 21.63 -16.42 -9.51
N THR A 33 20.62 -16.48 -8.65
CA THR A 33 20.49 -17.46 -7.59
C THR A 33 19.43 -18.51 -7.94
N ALA A 34 19.44 -19.66 -7.24
CA ALA A 34 18.41 -20.70 -7.37
C ALA A 34 16.99 -20.17 -7.06
N LYS A 35 16.87 -19.11 -6.27
CA LYS A 35 15.57 -18.48 -5.95
C LYS A 35 14.89 -17.83 -7.16
N ALA A 36 15.64 -17.47 -8.19
CA ALA A 36 15.09 -16.91 -9.43
C ALA A 36 14.57 -17.99 -10.40
N GLU A 37 14.89 -19.26 -10.14
CA GLU A 37 14.54 -20.35 -11.07
C GLU A 37 13.02 -20.51 -11.18
N GLY A 38 12.52 -20.65 -12.41
CA GLY A 38 11.11 -20.87 -12.69
C GLY A 38 10.19 -19.66 -12.55
N ARG A 39 10.63 -18.52 -11.99
CA ARG A 39 9.81 -17.31 -11.86
C ARG A 39 9.52 -16.67 -13.22
N ARG A 40 8.30 -16.17 -13.38
CA ARG A 40 7.82 -15.54 -14.63
C ARG A 40 7.06 -14.27 -14.32
N VAL A 41 7.37 -13.17 -15.01
CA VAL A 41 6.71 -11.87 -14.84
C VAL A 41 5.21 -11.96 -15.05
N ILE A 42 4.76 -12.73 -16.04
CA ILE A 42 3.34 -12.89 -16.30
C ILE A 42 2.58 -13.51 -15.11
N GLN A 43 3.20 -14.45 -14.41
CA GLN A 43 2.61 -15.06 -13.21
C GLN A 43 2.52 -14.07 -12.06
N ASP A 44 3.51 -13.20 -11.91
CA ASP A 44 3.49 -12.14 -10.89
C ASP A 44 2.37 -11.14 -11.17
N ILE A 45 2.19 -10.74 -12.44
CA ILE A 45 1.09 -9.86 -12.88
C ILE A 45 -0.27 -10.53 -12.64
N GLU A 46 -0.43 -11.78 -13.03
CA GLU A 46 -1.67 -12.53 -12.85
C GLU A 46 -2.03 -12.68 -11.37
N ALA A 47 -1.06 -13.02 -10.51
CA ALA A 47 -1.27 -13.15 -9.07
C ALA A 47 -1.71 -11.82 -8.43
N GLY A 48 -1.03 -10.72 -8.76
CA GLY A 48 -1.41 -9.39 -8.26
C GLY A 48 -2.79 -8.94 -8.76
N ASN A 49 -3.10 -9.15 -10.05
CA ASN A 49 -4.40 -8.84 -10.61
C ASN A 49 -5.52 -9.68 -9.97
N GLN A 50 -5.29 -10.97 -9.70
CA GLN A 50 -6.25 -11.81 -8.99
C GLN A 50 -6.47 -11.31 -7.55
N ALA A 51 -5.42 -10.94 -6.83
CA ALA A 51 -5.55 -10.37 -5.49
C ALA A 51 -6.33 -9.05 -5.51
N MET A 52 -6.12 -8.18 -6.51
CA MET A 52 -6.90 -6.95 -6.69
C MET A 52 -8.38 -7.24 -6.98
N GLN A 53 -8.67 -8.25 -7.80
CA GLN A 53 -10.04 -8.68 -8.07
C GLN A 53 -10.73 -9.23 -6.81
N LEU A 54 -10.03 -9.98 -5.97
CA LEU A 54 -10.54 -10.46 -4.68
C LEU A 54 -10.84 -9.30 -3.73
N LEU A 55 -9.97 -8.29 -3.69
CA LEU A 55 -10.16 -7.09 -2.87
C LEU A 55 -11.39 -6.29 -3.31
N LEU A 56 -11.53 -6.03 -4.61
CA LEU A 56 -12.57 -5.14 -5.14
C LEU A 56 -13.86 -5.88 -5.56
N GLY A 57 -13.86 -7.20 -5.62
CA GLY A 57 -15.02 -8.01 -6.05
C GLY A 57 -16.30 -7.71 -5.26
N PRO A 58 -16.26 -7.71 -3.92
CA PRO A 58 -17.44 -7.36 -3.10
C PRO A 58 -17.98 -5.95 -3.38
N LEU A 59 -17.08 -4.96 -3.51
CA LEU A 59 -17.45 -3.57 -3.83
C LEU A 59 -18.11 -3.48 -5.22
N ARG A 60 -17.50 -4.09 -6.24
CA ARG A 60 -18.02 -4.12 -7.62
C ARG A 60 -19.40 -4.80 -7.67
N SER A 61 -19.59 -5.88 -6.92
CA SER A 61 -20.87 -6.60 -6.80
C SER A 61 -21.95 -5.75 -6.13
N LEU A 62 -21.62 -5.06 -5.03
CA LEU A 62 -22.53 -4.12 -4.37
C LEU A 62 -22.94 -3.00 -5.33
N GLN A 63 -22.00 -2.39 -6.03
CA GLN A 63 -22.25 -1.31 -6.99
C GLN A 63 -23.15 -1.75 -8.15
N ALA A 64 -22.94 -2.96 -8.68
CA ALA A 64 -23.78 -3.54 -9.72
C ALA A 64 -25.22 -3.75 -9.21
N SER A 65 -25.36 -4.32 -8.02
CA SER A 65 -26.66 -4.51 -7.37
C SER A 65 -27.40 -3.18 -7.14
N GLN A 66 -26.69 -2.15 -6.66
CA GLN A 66 -27.26 -0.83 -6.44
C GLN A 66 -27.75 -0.18 -7.75
N ARG A 67 -26.94 -0.27 -8.84
CA ARG A 67 -27.34 0.23 -10.17
C ARG A 67 -28.61 -0.49 -10.68
N ASN A 68 -28.64 -1.83 -10.60
CA ASN A 68 -29.77 -2.63 -11.06
C ASN A 68 -31.07 -2.30 -10.28
N ASN A 69 -30.93 -1.97 -9.00
CA ASN A 69 -32.05 -1.59 -8.14
C ASN A 69 -32.32 -0.08 -8.11
N ARG A 70 -31.68 0.71 -8.96
CA ARG A 70 -31.80 2.20 -9.02
C ARG A 70 -31.55 2.88 -7.68
N LYS A 71 -30.66 2.31 -6.85
CA LYS A 71 -30.23 2.90 -5.57
C LYS A 71 -29.02 3.80 -5.76
N ARG A 72 -28.77 4.69 -4.80
CA ARG A 72 -27.53 5.45 -4.76
C ARG A 72 -26.33 4.48 -4.70
N VAL A 73 -25.41 4.64 -5.65
CA VAL A 73 -24.20 3.80 -5.71
C VAL A 73 -23.18 4.28 -4.71
N TYR A 74 -22.71 3.39 -3.85
CA TYR A 74 -21.57 3.65 -2.98
C TYR A 74 -20.30 3.64 -3.84
N SER A 75 -19.56 4.73 -3.84
CA SER A 75 -18.36 4.93 -4.64
C SER A 75 -17.32 5.67 -3.81
N PRO A 76 -16.49 4.93 -3.05
CA PRO A 76 -15.40 5.56 -2.29
C PRO A 76 -14.35 6.15 -3.22
N GLU A 77 -13.64 7.17 -2.77
CA GLU A 77 -12.39 7.59 -3.41
C GLU A 77 -11.33 6.51 -3.19
N MET A 78 -10.62 6.12 -4.24
CA MET A 78 -9.61 5.07 -4.14
C MET A 78 -8.25 5.58 -4.63
N HIS A 79 -7.24 5.50 -3.77
CA HIS A 79 -5.88 5.97 -4.01
C HIS A 79 -4.90 4.81 -3.90
N PHE A 80 -4.11 4.59 -4.96
CA PHE A 80 -3.07 3.56 -5.00
C PHE A 80 -1.70 4.23 -5.13
N PHE A 81 -0.83 4.00 -4.18
CA PHE A 81 0.55 4.49 -4.21
C PHE A 81 1.45 3.39 -4.76
N ILE A 82 2.18 3.68 -5.82
CA ILE A 82 3.17 2.76 -6.37
C ILE A 82 4.24 2.49 -5.31
N GLY A 83 4.44 1.22 -4.97
CA GLY A 83 5.49 0.78 -4.08
C GLY A 83 6.80 0.45 -4.79
N ASN A 84 7.82 0.09 -4.03
CA ASN A 84 9.10 -0.26 -4.62
C ASN A 84 9.08 -1.63 -5.33
N HIS A 85 8.10 -2.47 -5.04
CA HIS A 85 7.89 -3.73 -5.76
C HIS A 85 7.22 -3.49 -7.11
N GLU A 86 6.16 -2.67 -7.20
CA GLU A 86 5.61 -2.27 -8.49
C GLU A 86 6.66 -1.53 -9.35
N GLN A 87 7.51 -0.72 -8.73
CA GLN A 87 8.56 -0.01 -9.47
C GLN A 87 9.61 -0.95 -10.11
N ARG A 88 9.67 -2.21 -9.68
CA ARG A 88 10.54 -3.21 -10.34
C ARG A 88 10.23 -3.36 -11.82
N ILE A 89 8.94 -3.28 -12.22
CA ILE A 89 8.54 -3.42 -13.61
C ILE A 89 9.05 -2.23 -14.45
N GLU A 90 8.94 -1.01 -13.94
CA GLU A 90 9.46 0.20 -14.61
C GLU A 90 10.99 0.17 -14.74
N ARG A 91 11.69 -0.18 -13.68
CA ARG A 91 13.16 -0.32 -13.71
C ARG A 91 13.60 -1.39 -14.72
N TYR A 92 12.86 -2.49 -14.78
CA TYR A 92 13.16 -3.56 -15.73
C TYR A 92 12.96 -3.10 -17.17
N THR A 93 11.84 -2.48 -17.51
CA THR A 93 11.57 -1.99 -18.86
C THR A 93 12.52 -0.87 -19.28
N ASN A 94 12.95 0.00 -18.36
CA ASN A 94 13.97 1.02 -18.64
C ASN A 94 15.36 0.41 -18.94
N SER A 95 15.67 -0.75 -18.35
CA SER A 95 16.93 -1.46 -18.59
C SER A 95 16.86 -2.43 -19.78
N ASN A 96 15.66 -2.73 -20.27
CA ASN A 96 15.37 -3.67 -21.35
C ASN A 96 14.33 -3.04 -22.29
N PRO A 97 14.75 -2.05 -23.11
CA PRO A 97 13.81 -1.26 -23.92
C PRO A 97 13.02 -2.09 -24.93
N GLU A 98 13.49 -3.28 -25.31
CA GLU A 98 12.79 -4.20 -26.21
C GLU A 98 11.47 -4.74 -25.64
N VAL A 99 11.23 -4.64 -24.33
CA VAL A 99 9.98 -5.03 -23.68
C VAL A 99 9.07 -3.85 -23.34
N GLN A 100 9.47 -2.62 -23.69
CA GLN A 100 8.62 -1.44 -23.48
C GLN A 100 7.33 -1.58 -24.29
N GLY A 101 6.20 -1.29 -23.64
CA GLY A 101 4.88 -1.45 -24.23
C GLY A 101 4.34 -2.88 -24.22
N VAL A 102 5.17 -3.89 -23.95
CA VAL A 102 4.73 -5.28 -23.76
C VAL A 102 4.31 -5.50 -22.31
N ILE A 103 5.14 -5.06 -21.38
CA ILE A 103 4.85 -5.06 -19.94
C ILE A 103 5.05 -3.66 -19.35
N GLY A 104 4.35 -3.35 -18.26
CA GLY A 104 4.42 -2.04 -17.61
C GLY A 104 3.26 -1.87 -16.62
N TYR A 105 3.10 -0.69 -16.05
CA TYR A 105 1.97 -0.39 -15.15
C TYR A 105 0.60 -0.60 -15.82
N HIS A 106 0.52 -0.52 -17.14
CA HIS A 106 -0.70 -0.84 -17.91
C HIS A 106 -1.12 -2.32 -17.82
N SER A 107 -0.22 -3.21 -17.39
CA SER A 107 -0.51 -4.63 -17.17
C SER A 107 -1.17 -4.91 -15.82
N LEU A 108 -1.22 -3.91 -14.92
CA LEU A 108 -1.75 -4.02 -13.56
C LEU A 108 -3.22 -3.59 -13.55
N ASP A 109 -4.11 -4.38 -12.93
CA ASP A 109 -5.53 -4.00 -12.77
C ASP A 109 -5.66 -2.93 -11.67
N LEU A 110 -5.36 -1.70 -12.04
CA LEU A 110 -5.55 -0.51 -11.20
C LEU A 110 -6.78 0.29 -11.62
N SER A 111 -7.75 -0.37 -12.26
CA SER A 111 -8.99 0.26 -12.71
C SER A 111 -9.81 0.80 -11.55
N GLY A 112 -10.13 2.09 -11.61
CA GLY A 112 -10.88 2.80 -10.55
C GLY A 112 -10.02 3.42 -9.45
N TRP A 113 -8.71 3.19 -9.48
CA TRP A 113 -7.76 3.84 -8.57
C TRP A 113 -7.20 5.14 -9.15
N THR A 114 -7.07 6.15 -8.33
CA THR A 114 -6.17 7.28 -8.58
C THR A 114 -4.76 6.83 -8.23
N VAL A 115 -3.93 6.63 -9.25
CA VAL A 115 -2.57 6.09 -9.07
C VAL A 115 -1.58 7.20 -8.81
N HIS A 116 -0.86 7.12 -7.71
CA HIS A 116 0.19 8.06 -7.34
C HIS A 116 1.56 7.45 -7.67
N PRO A 117 2.43 8.19 -8.39
CA PRO A 117 3.75 7.72 -8.76
C PRO A 117 4.63 7.40 -7.54
N PHE A 118 5.58 6.52 -7.74
CA PHE A 118 6.51 6.11 -6.70
C PHE A 118 7.22 7.31 -6.06
N LEU A 119 7.21 7.36 -4.72
CA LEU A 119 7.81 8.42 -3.89
C LEU A 119 7.24 9.84 -4.10
N GLN A 120 6.11 9.98 -4.74
CA GLN A 120 5.38 11.24 -4.78
C GLN A 120 4.31 11.26 -3.69
N PRO A 121 4.50 12.00 -2.59
CA PRO A 121 3.50 12.11 -1.55
C PRO A 121 2.24 12.80 -2.07
N HIS A 122 1.09 12.34 -1.59
CA HIS A 122 -0.20 12.99 -1.82
C HIS A 122 -0.91 13.23 -0.50
N GLU A 123 -1.59 14.37 -0.37
CA GLU A 123 -2.25 14.78 0.85
C GLU A 123 -3.77 14.53 0.76
N LEU A 124 -4.31 13.88 1.77
CA LEU A 124 -5.75 13.64 1.95
C LEU A 124 -6.13 14.08 3.36
N GLY A 125 -7.03 15.05 3.48
CA GLY A 125 -7.48 15.56 4.78
C GLY A 125 -6.36 16.12 5.69
N GLY A 126 -5.26 16.65 5.10
CA GLY A 126 -4.11 17.16 5.85
C GLY A 126 -3.10 16.08 6.25
N VAL A 127 -3.36 14.80 5.94
CA VAL A 127 -2.43 13.68 6.15
C VAL A 127 -1.68 13.39 4.86
N SER A 128 -0.37 13.30 4.92
CA SER A 128 0.49 13.01 3.77
C SER A 128 0.71 11.52 3.62
N PHE A 129 0.33 10.94 2.46
CA PHE A 129 0.49 9.52 2.14
C PHE A 129 1.61 9.32 1.13
N SER A 130 2.42 8.30 1.33
CA SER A 130 3.44 7.83 0.37
C SER A 130 3.79 6.38 0.67
N HIS A 131 4.31 5.63 -0.32
CA HIS A 131 4.81 4.29 -0.03
C HIS A 131 5.87 4.33 1.08
N TYR A 132 6.83 5.24 0.98
CA TYR A 132 7.69 5.69 2.09
C TYR A 132 8.18 7.11 1.88
N PHE A 133 8.63 7.74 2.95
CA PHE A 133 9.33 9.03 2.92
C PHE A 133 10.83 8.81 3.01
N TYR A 134 11.61 9.59 2.29
CA TYR A 134 13.07 9.40 2.17
C TYR A 134 13.86 10.65 2.52
N ASN A 135 15.11 10.42 2.90
CA ASN A 135 16.06 11.49 3.08
C ASN A 135 16.53 12.02 1.70
N PRO A 136 16.23 13.27 1.34
CA PRO A 136 16.56 13.82 0.02
C PRO A 136 18.07 13.81 -0.28
N ASN A 137 18.93 13.83 0.75
CA ASN A 137 20.39 13.80 0.57
C ASN A 137 20.92 12.41 0.21
N SER A 138 20.29 11.35 0.66
CA SER A 138 20.76 9.97 0.45
C SER A 138 19.86 9.13 -0.46
N GLY A 139 18.63 9.60 -0.73
CA GLY A 139 17.61 8.85 -1.45
C GLY A 139 17.07 7.60 -0.70
N LYS A 140 17.55 7.37 0.54
CA LYS A 140 17.14 6.19 1.33
C LYS A 140 15.90 6.48 2.16
N PRO A 141 15.01 5.47 2.39
CA PRO A 141 13.88 5.62 3.29
C PRO A 141 14.32 6.11 4.67
N PHE A 142 13.49 6.95 5.31
CA PHE A 142 13.66 7.20 6.73
C PHE A 142 13.36 5.92 7.52
N GLY A 143 14.35 5.42 8.24
CA GLY A 143 14.22 4.28 9.14
C GLY A 143 13.81 4.69 10.56
N GLY A 144 13.91 3.76 11.52
CA GLY A 144 13.71 4.05 12.94
C GLY A 144 12.25 4.07 13.40
N SER A 145 11.98 4.81 14.49
CA SER A 145 10.65 4.94 15.09
C SER A 145 9.74 5.87 14.28
N ALA A 146 8.43 5.80 14.52
CA ALA A 146 7.46 6.75 13.96
C ALA A 146 7.74 8.19 14.43
N GLU A 147 8.14 8.36 15.69
CA GLU A 147 8.59 9.63 16.25
C GLU A 147 9.77 10.24 15.48
N TYR A 148 10.83 9.46 15.26
CA TYR A 148 12.00 9.94 14.49
C TYR A 148 11.60 10.40 13.08
N ARG A 149 10.73 9.64 12.40
CA ARG A 149 10.24 9.99 11.07
C ARG A 149 9.37 11.25 11.10
N LEU A 150 8.48 11.36 12.08
CA LEU A 150 7.64 12.55 12.26
C LEU A 150 8.50 13.81 12.43
N ASN A 151 9.58 13.70 13.20
CA ASN A 151 10.59 14.76 13.37
C ASN A 151 11.32 15.14 12.08
N LYS A 152 11.39 14.26 11.09
CA LYS A 152 12.01 14.55 9.78
C LYS A 152 10.99 15.06 8.76
N ILE A 153 9.80 14.48 8.74
CA ILE A 153 8.74 14.78 7.77
C ILE A 153 8.01 16.08 8.13
N LYS A 154 7.85 16.38 9.46
CA LYS A 154 7.26 17.62 10.01
C LYS A 154 5.79 17.85 9.62
N ARG A 155 5.06 16.77 9.36
CA ARG A 155 3.61 16.75 9.11
C ARG A 155 3.04 15.38 9.45
N SER A 156 1.71 15.32 9.65
CA SER A 156 1.04 14.02 9.77
C SER A 156 1.27 13.18 8.52
N PHE A 157 1.63 11.91 8.69
CA PHE A 157 1.93 11.04 7.57
C PHE A 157 1.48 9.60 7.82
N VAL A 158 1.21 8.91 6.71
CA VAL A 158 1.00 7.46 6.65
C VAL A 158 1.91 6.88 5.58
N GLN A 159 2.62 5.82 5.91
CA GLN A 159 3.45 5.07 4.98
C GLN A 159 3.36 3.56 5.20
N GLY A 160 3.72 2.78 4.17
CA GLY A 160 3.94 1.33 4.19
C GLY A 160 5.42 0.96 4.23
N HIS A 161 5.86 0.11 3.28
CA HIS A 161 7.21 -0.36 3.03
C HIS A 161 7.81 -1.23 4.15
N GLU A 162 7.64 -0.86 5.41
CA GLU A 162 8.05 -1.68 6.55
C GLU A 162 6.90 -2.56 7.01
N GLN A 163 7.21 -3.80 7.32
CA GLN A 163 6.21 -4.79 7.69
C GLN A 163 5.70 -4.62 9.12
N GLY A 164 6.46 -3.93 9.98
CA GLY A 164 6.06 -3.68 11.37
C GLY A 164 5.21 -2.44 11.52
N PHE A 165 4.10 -2.55 12.26
CA PHE A 165 3.28 -1.42 12.66
C PHE A 165 4.03 -0.49 13.62
N LYS A 166 3.96 0.84 13.37
CA LYS A 166 4.51 1.87 14.27
C LYS A 166 3.59 3.09 14.24
N TYR A 167 3.32 3.64 15.42
CA TYR A 167 2.50 4.83 15.54
C TYR A 167 3.04 5.77 16.62
N HIS A 168 2.95 7.08 16.36
CA HIS A 168 3.35 8.12 17.31
C HIS A 168 2.50 9.37 17.09
N ILE A 169 2.16 10.05 18.18
CA ILE A 169 1.51 11.36 18.18
C ILE A 169 2.44 12.35 18.85
N GLU A 170 2.64 13.49 18.24
CA GLU A 170 3.45 14.59 18.79
C GLU A 170 2.61 15.87 18.84
N ALA A 171 2.59 16.54 19.99
CA ALA A 171 1.96 17.85 20.14
C ALA A 171 2.91 18.93 19.62
N VAL A 172 2.45 19.74 18.67
CA VAL A 172 3.21 20.86 18.08
C VAL A 172 2.32 22.11 18.09
N GLY A 173 2.55 22.96 19.07
CA GLY A 173 1.70 24.13 19.30
C GLY A 173 0.28 23.72 19.69
N ASP A 174 -0.69 24.13 18.92
CA ASP A 174 -2.14 23.88 19.08
C ASP A 174 -2.63 22.64 18.29
N ARG A 175 -1.74 21.92 17.60
CA ARG A 175 -2.04 20.76 16.76
C ARG A 175 -1.31 19.51 17.23
N ARG A 176 -1.82 18.36 16.83
CA ARG A 176 -1.16 17.07 16.96
C ARG A 176 -0.74 16.56 15.57
N LEU A 177 0.49 16.13 15.47
CA LEU A 177 0.99 15.45 14.27
C LEU A 177 0.98 13.93 14.53
N HIS A 178 0.56 13.18 13.53
CA HIS A 178 0.42 11.73 13.59
C HIS A 178 1.40 11.07 12.63
N GLY A 179 2.28 10.22 13.14
CA GLY A 179 3.20 9.42 12.34
C GLY A 179 2.76 7.95 12.33
N LEU A 180 2.37 7.41 11.18
CA LEU A 180 1.91 6.04 11.04
C LEU A 180 2.74 5.28 10.00
N VAL A 181 3.29 4.14 10.41
CA VAL A 181 3.75 3.06 9.53
C VAL A 181 2.70 1.96 9.63
N ALA A 182 1.98 1.72 8.53
CA ALA A 182 0.73 0.94 8.55
C ALA A 182 0.93 -0.58 8.71
N GLY A 183 2.17 -1.06 8.72
CA GLY A 183 2.45 -2.50 8.81
C GLY A 183 2.20 -3.22 7.49
N SER A 184 1.88 -4.51 7.57
CA SER A 184 1.69 -5.38 6.41
C SER A 184 0.33 -6.09 6.44
N PHE A 185 -0.15 -6.45 5.25
CA PHE A 185 -1.40 -7.17 5.04
C PHE A 185 -1.16 -8.43 4.19
N TYR A 186 -0.54 -9.44 4.78
CA TYR A 186 -0.35 -10.76 4.19
C TYR A 186 -0.26 -11.84 5.27
N SER A 187 -0.53 -13.10 4.93
CA SER A 187 -0.61 -14.21 5.89
C SER A 187 0.61 -15.14 5.88
N HIS A 188 1.47 -15.07 4.86
CA HIS A 188 2.66 -15.91 4.76
C HIS A 188 3.83 -15.38 5.58
N ASP A 189 4.79 -16.23 5.87
CA ASP A 189 6.06 -15.86 6.47
C ASP A 189 7.14 -15.60 5.42
N GLU A 190 7.92 -14.57 5.65
CA GLU A 190 9.05 -14.22 4.79
C GLU A 190 10.27 -15.06 5.18
N GLU A 191 10.72 -15.91 4.27
CA GLU A 191 11.85 -16.83 4.51
C GLU A 191 13.13 -16.11 4.95
N TYR A 192 13.41 -14.95 4.34
CA TYR A 192 14.63 -14.18 4.61
C TYR A 192 14.67 -13.52 6.01
N LYS A 193 13.52 -13.42 6.69
CA LYS A 193 13.42 -12.81 8.03
C LYS A 193 13.70 -13.78 9.16
N GLY A 194 13.57 -15.07 8.91
CA GLY A 194 13.60 -16.09 9.93
C GLY A 194 12.42 -16.01 10.92
N PRO A 195 12.34 -16.94 11.89
CA PRO A 195 11.14 -17.06 12.75
C PRO A 195 10.83 -15.82 13.59
N GLN A 196 11.84 -15.14 14.12
CA GLN A 196 11.64 -13.95 14.95
C GLN A 196 11.22 -12.72 14.15
N GLY A 197 11.73 -12.59 12.93
CA GLY A 197 11.43 -11.47 12.04
C GLY A 197 10.00 -11.48 11.49
N ASN A 198 9.35 -12.62 11.51
CA ASN A 198 7.97 -12.81 11.04
C ASN A 198 6.91 -12.57 12.12
N ASN A 199 7.31 -12.39 13.39
CA ASN A 199 6.38 -12.09 14.48
C ASN A 199 6.04 -10.59 14.56
N HIS A 200 5.60 -9.99 13.46
CA HIS A 200 5.13 -8.61 13.42
C HIS A 200 3.60 -8.56 13.25
N TRP A 201 3.01 -7.45 13.69
CA TRP A 201 1.58 -7.22 13.51
C TRP A 201 1.21 -7.15 12.03
N ARG A 202 0.09 -7.76 11.68
CA ARG A 202 -0.47 -7.82 10.33
C ARG A 202 -1.93 -7.39 10.36
N GLY A 203 -2.32 -6.50 9.47
CA GLY A 203 -3.67 -5.97 9.43
C GLY A 203 -3.77 -4.70 8.61
N PHE A 204 -4.78 -3.91 8.87
CA PHE A 204 -4.98 -2.62 8.25
C PHE A 204 -5.41 -1.56 9.26
N CYS A 205 -5.30 -0.30 8.86
CA CYS A 205 -5.60 0.84 9.69
C CYS A 205 -6.83 1.57 9.18
N VAL A 206 -7.66 2.07 10.10
CA VAL A 206 -8.80 2.93 9.81
C VAL A 206 -8.55 4.28 10.46
N LEU A 207 -8.59 5.33 9.68
CA LEU A 207 -8.45 6.70 10.13
C LEU A 207 -9.86 7.31 10.17
N ARG A 208 -10.36 7.63 11.37
CA ARG A 208 -11.68 8.24 11.56
C ARG A 208 -11.55 9.73 11.84
N ASN A 209 -12.58 10.49 11.52
CA ASN A 209 -12.65 11.92 11.82
C ASN A 209 -11.45 12.71 11.29
N VAL A 210 -10.97 12.33 10.09
CA VAL A 210 -9.78 12.96 9.50
C VAL A 210 -10.06 14.41 9.18
N GLN A 211 -9.33 15.32 9.82
CA GLN A 211 -9.43 16.77 9.60
C GLN A 211 -8.10 17.46 9.90
N ASP A 212 -7.61 18.27 8.99
CA ASP A 212 -6.40 19.10 9.15
C ASP A 212 -5.15 18.32 9.60
N GLY A 213 -5.07 17.02 9.22
CA GLY A 213 -3.98 16.14 9.56
C GLY A 213 -4.11 15.41 10.90
N GLU A 214 -5.17 15.65 11.65
CA GLU A 214 -5.53 14.90 12.86
C GLU A 214 -6.54 13.80 12.53
N TYR A 215 -6.52 12.69 13.27
CA TYR A 215 -7.48 11.60 13.14
C TYR A 215 -7.49 10.69 14.37
N ASP A 216 -8.56 9.91 14.50
CA ASP A 216 -8.64 8.82 15.45
C ASP A 216 -8.19 7.53 14.75
N LEU A 217 -7.19 6.83 15.31
CA LEU A 217 -6.66 5.60 14.73
C LEU A 217 -7.36 4.37 15.32
N GLU A 218 -7.90 3.54 14.42
CA GLU A 218 -8.33 2.18 14.72
C GLU A 218 -7.44 1.20 13.96
N VAL A 219 -7.00 0.13 14.60
CA VAL A 219 -6.22 -0.94 13.98
C VAL A 219 -7.02 -2.22 13.97
N VAL A 220 -7.07 -2.90 12.82
CA VAL A 220 -7.80 -4.15 12.64
C VAL A 220 -6.79 -5.24 12.31
N ASP A 221 -6.64 -6.19 13.23
CA ASP A 221 -5.75 -7.33 13.06
C ASP A 221 -6.28 -8.28 11.99
N LEU A 222 -5.38 -8.80 11.15
CA LEU A 222 -5.73 -9.75 10.09
C LEU A 222 -6.37 -11.03 10.64
N ALA A 223 -6.01 -11.44 11.87
CA ALA A 223 -6.60 -12.60 12.53
C ALA A 223 -8.07 -12.41 12.93
N ASN A 224 -8.57 -11.16 12.94
CA ASN A 224 -9.96 -10.82 13.29
C ASN A 224 -10.85 -10.58 12.06
N LEU A 225 -10.37 -10.86 10.86
CA LEU A 225 -11.08 -10.79 9.59
C LEU A 225 -11.52 -12.20 9.17
#